data_80b9bbf1bc4fca75c79e944ed9c3807b
#
_entry.id   80b9bbf1bc4fca75c79e944ed9c3807b
#
_cell.length_a   1.000
_cell.length_b   1.000
_cell.length_c   1.000
_cell.angle_alpha   90.00
_cell.angle_beta   90.00
_cell.angle_gamma   90.00
#
_symmetry.space_group_name_H-M   'P 1'
#
loop_
_entity.id
_entity.type
_entity.pdbx_description
1 polymer ?
#
loop_
_entity_poly.entity_id
_entity_poly.type
_entity_poly.pdbx_seq_one_letter_code
_entity_poly.pdbx_strand_id
1 'polypeptide(L)'
;MASTFTPLGVELQATGENAGTWGTKTNTNLELIEQIAGGFIQKSIAGGAQTTALAVSDGSTGAELAHRMIEFTGTITGNQIVTIPNDVQNFYILKNATSGAYTVQFKYATGSGDSFTFSATQKKTAIIFASGNPDTTDPKMIEIQTGGDVVDDTSPQLGGDLDTNSFNILIDDAHGINDENGNEQIIFQTTSSAVNQIDITNAATGGGPSIQATGGDSNINLKVGPKGTGLIEVLGADNPGSIQLNCESNSHGIKLTSPPHSSGQSYELKFPTGNVTADRFLKVASVSGSGTTGVGQLSFAEVSGGTSWQAVKTS
;
A
#
# COMPACT_ATOMS: atom_id res chain seq x y z
N MET A 1 -4.96 46.12 45.03
CA MET A 1 -5.10 44.66 44.77
C MET A 1 -3.85 44.23 44.04
N ALA A 2 -3.31 43.06 44.35
CA ALA A 2 -2.18 42.55 43.62
C ALA A 2 -2.59 42.06 42.21
N SER A 3 -1.73 42.23 41.24
CA SER A 3 -1.90 41.63 39.90
C SER A 3 -2.07 40.12 39.98
N THR A 4 -2.79 39.54 39.05
CA THR A 4 -2.95 38.09 38.86
C THR A 4 -2.40 37.71 37.51
N PHE A 5 -2.32 36.41 37.22
CA PHE A 5 -1.76 35.90 35.96
C PHE A 5 -2.72 34.96 35.30
N THR A 6 -2.65 34.91 33.97
CA THR A 6 -3.33 33.87 33.18
C THR A 6 -2.58 32.52 33.32
N PRO A 7 -3.20 31.40 32.99
CA PRO A 7 -2.51 30.08 32.98
C PRO A 7 -1.25 30.00 32.12
N LEU A 8 -1.01 30.96 31.22
CA LEU A 8 0.20 31.07 30.40
C LEU A 8 1.12 32.23 30.86
N GLY A 9 0.90 32.77 32.06
CA GLY A 9 1.80 33.74 32.72
C GLY A 9 1.64 35.20 32.29
N VAL A 10 0.61 35.55 31.50
CA VAL A 10 0.33 36.97 31.16
C VAL A 10 -0.24 37.69 32.37
N GLU A 11 0.36 38.81 32.74
CA GLU A 11 -0.06 39.58 33.90
C GLU A 11 -1.36 40.35 33.65
N LEU A 12 -2.34 40.11 34.50
CA LEU A 12 -3.58 40.90 34.59
C LEU A 12 -3.37 42.02 35.61
N GLN A 13 -2.99 43.21 35.14
CA GLN A 13 -2.60 44.33 35.98
C GLN A 13 -3.80 44.86 36.80
N ALA A 14 -3.63 44.94 38.10
CA ALA A 14 -4.63 45.54 38.98
C ALA A 14 -4.57 47.07 38.93
N THR A 15 -5.73 47.71 39.07
CA THR A 15 -5.82 49.18 39.09
C THR A 15 -4.99 49.78 40.24
N GLY A 16 -4.09 50.70 39.90
CA GLY A 16 -3.22 51.39 40.86
C GLY A 16 -1.94 50.66 41.21
N GLU A 17 -1.75 49.41 40.69
CA GLU A 17 -0.50 48.66 40.79
C GLU A 17 0.44 49.04 39.64
N ASN A 18 1.70 48.69 39.78
CA ASN A 18 2.73 48.93 38.75
C ASN A 18 3.00 50.39 38.42
N ALA A 19 2.71 51.32 39.35
CA ALA A 19 3.04 52.74 39.18
C ALA A 19 4.53 52.94 38.91
N GLY A 20 4.88 53.54 37.78
CA GLY A 20 6.25 53.70 37.31
C GLY A 20 6.86 52.49 36.57
N THR A 21 6.21 51.35 36.59
CA THR A 21 6.69 50.10 35.91
C THR A 21 5.69 49.55 34.92
N TRP A 22 4.50 50.14 34.76
CA TRP A 22 3.42 49.64 33.90
C TRP A 22 3.88 49.42 32.43
N GLY A 23 4.74 50.31 31.90
CA GLY A 23 5.27 50.19 30.55
C GLY A 23 6.12 48.92 30.37
N THR A 24 6.98 48.63 31.36
CA THR A 24 7.79 47.40 31.34
C THR A 24 6.89 46.14 31.40
N LYS A 25 5.89 46.17 32.30
CA LYS A 25 4.93 45.06 32.44
C LYS A 25 4.11 44.83 31.17
N THR A 26 3.65 45.93 30.54
CA THR A 26 2.94 45.84 29.24
C THR A 26 3.82 45.26 28.16
N ASN A 27 5.09 45.69 28.05
CA ASN A 27 6.01 45.15 27.07
C ASN A 27 6.27 43.66 27.29
N THR A 28 6.50 43.21 28.53
CA THR A 28 6.65 41.77 28.83
C THR A 28 5.40 40.98 28.46
N ASN A 29 4.21 41.49 28.70
CA ASN A 29 2.96 40.87 28.28
C ASN A 29 2.87 40.73 26.75
N LEU A 30 3.27 41.79 26.01
CA LEU A 30 3.29 41.73 24.54
C LEU A 30 4.29 40.67 24.02
N GLU A 31 5.48 40.59 24.62
CA GLU A 31 6.48 39.57 24.32
C GLU A 31 5.96 38.16 24.62
N LEU A 32 5.26 37.96 25.75
CA LEU A 32 4.61 36.67 26.07
C LEU A 32 3.54 36.29 25.05
N ILE A 33 2.70 37.24 24.63
CA ILE A 33 1.67 37.03 23.60
C ILE A 33 2.34 36.64 22.27
N GLU A 34 3.44 37.29 21.91
CA GLU A 34 4.21 36.94 20.71
C GLU A 34 4.76 35.51 20.79
N GLN A 35 5.33 35.12 21.93
CA GLN A 35 5.81 33.76 22.18
C GLN A 35 4.68 32.71 22.10
N ILE A 36 3.52 33.01 22.72
CA ILE A 36 2.34 32.14 22.66
C ILE A 36 1.81 32.02 21.24
N ALA A 37 1.89 33.06 20.43
CA ALA A 37 1.40 33.08 19.06
C ALA A 37 2.33 32.33 18.08
N GLY A 38 3.68 32.45 18.25
CA GLY A 38 4.63 31.94 17.25
C GLY A 38 6.01 31.53 17.81
N GLY A 39 6.22 31.56 19.13
CA GLY A 39 7.51 31.26 19.73
C GLY A 39 7.95 29.79 19.57
N PHE A 40 9.27 29.60 19.52
CA PHE A 40 9.94 28.30 19.45
C PHE A 40 10.92 28.13 20.60
N ILE A 41 10.93 26.95 21.23
CA ILE A 41 11.91 26.58 22.25
C ILE A 41 12.35 25.12 22.12
N GLN A 42 13.57 24.85 22.51
CA GLN A 42 14.07 23.49 22.66
C GLN A 42 14.11 23.09 24.14
N LYS A 43 13.67 21.88 24.45
CA LYS A 43 13.75 21.29 25.78
C LYS A 43 14.47 19.95 25.71
N SER A 44 15.61 19.85 26.40
CA SER A 44 16.29 18.58 26.57
C SER A 44 15.55 17.71 27.57
N ILE A 45 15.25 16.47 27.16
CA ILE A 45 14.68 15.40 28.00
C ILE A 45 15.59 14.18 28.00
N ALA A 46 16.90 14.40 27.87
CA ALA A 46 17.91 13.34 27.82
C ALA A 46 17.96 12.52 29.12
N GLY A 47 18.34 11.22 28.99
CA GLY A 47 18.54 10.34 30.14
C GLY A 47 17.64 9.12 30.17
N GLY A 48 17.65 8.42 31.32
CA GLY A 48 16.79 7.25 31.59
C GLY A 48 15.31 7.61 31.68
N ALA A 49 14.47 6.64 32.02
CA ALA A 49 13.04 6.86 32.22
C ALA A 49 12.80 7.93 33.33
N GLN A 50 12.12 9.01 32.98
CA GLN A 50 11.86 10.13 33.88
C GLN A 50 10.60 10.92 33.50
N THR A 51 10.19 11.78 34.44
CA THR A 51 9.13 12.79 34.18
C THR A 51 9.77 14.17 34.19
N THR A 52 9.54 14.94 33.12
CA THR A 52 9.94 16.34 32.97
C THR A 52 8.71 17.23 33.02
N ALA A 53 8.59 18.07 34.02
CA ALA A 53 7.53 19.06 34.07
C ALA A 53 7.93 20.30 33.27
N LEU A 54 7.07 20.74 32.36
CA LEU A 54 7.19 22.02 31.67
C LEU A 54 6.53 23.09 32.53
N ALA A 55 7.12 24.28 32.54
CA ALA A 55 6.72 25.35 33.42
C ALA A 55 6.08 26.54 32.66
N VAL A 56 5.22 27.27 33.36
CA VAL A 56 4.84 28.64 33.07
C VAL A 56 5.61 29.56 34.05
N SER A 57 5.91 30.76 33.64
CA SER A 57 6.57 31.75 34.47
C SER A 57 5.77 33.04 34.47
N ASP A 58 5.15 33.34 35.59
CA ASP A 58 4.25 34.49 35.75
C ASP A 58 4.97 35.81 35.50
N GLY A 59 4.47 36.61 34.56
CA GLY A 59 5.01 37.90 34.20
C GLY A 59 6.46 37.87 33.67
N SER A 60 6.90 36.75 33.11
CA SER A 60 8.26 36.60 32.60
C SER A 60 8.28 35.76 31.32
N THR A 61 9.15 36.11 30.39
CA THR A 61 9.37 35.39 29.14
C THR A 61 10.29 34.17 29.31
N GLY A 62 10.30 33.25 28.36
CA GLY A 62 11.27 32.17 28.31
C GLY A 62 10.82 30.84 28.94
N ALA A 63 9.65 30.78 29.58
CA ALA A 63 9.10 29.50 30.03
C ALA A 63 8.67 28.62 28.85
N GLU A 64 8.83 27.31 28.98
CA GLU A 64 8.58 26.38 27.85
C GLU A 64 7.12 26.50 27.34
N LEU A 65 6.15 26.57 28.25
CA LEU A 65 4.71 26.57 27.88
C LEU A 65 4.23 27.90 27.32
N ALA A 66 5.04 28.95 27.37
CA ALA A 66 4.76 30.23 26.71
C ALA A 66 5.14 30.19 25.20
N HIS A 67 5.66 29.10 24.68
CA HIS A 67 6.03 28.96 23.28
C HIS A 67 5.04 28.08 22.52
N ARG A 68 4.75 28.46 21.26
CA ARG A 68 3.85 27.69 20.40
C ARG A 68 4.47 26.37 19.97
N MET A 69 5.77 26.37 19.67
CA MET A 69 6.49 25.18 19.22
C MET A 69 7.53 24.77 20.27
N ILE A 70 7.46 23.51 20.69
CA ILE A 70 8.39 22.91 21.65
C ILE A 70 9.07 21.71 20.98
N GLU A 71 10.40 21.74 20.85
CA GLU A 71 11.18 20.65 20.34
C GLU A 71 11.86 19.88 21.50
N PHE A 72 11.48 18.61 21.65
CA PHE A 72 12.14 17.72 22.62
C PHE A 72 13.43 17.18 22.03
N THR A 73 14.56 17.37 22.74
CA THR A 73 15.90 17.02 22.27
C THR A 73 16.62 16.13 23.27
N GLY A 74 17.78 15.60 22.86
CA GLY A 74 18.69 14.81 23.67
C GLY A 74 18.62 13.31 23.44
N THR A 75 19.61 12.59 23.96
CA THR A 75 19.67 11.12 23.89
C THR A 75 18.90 10.52 25.06
N ILE A 76 17.81 9.81 24.76
CA ILE A 76 16.97 9.13 25.75
C ILE A 76 17.32 7.64 25.80
N THR A 77 17.43 7.10 27.01
CA THR A 77 17.73 5.69 27.29
C THR A 77 16.62 4.99 28.09
N GLY A 78 15.44 5.64 28.16
CA GLY A 78 14.22 5.15 28.76
C GLY A 78 13.03 6.01 28.34
N ASN A 79 11.81 5.52 28.59
CA ASN A 79 10.57 6.20 28.26
C ASN A 79 10.48 7.53 29.01
N GLN A 80 10.11 8.60 28.31
CA GLN A 80 9.97 9.94 28.86
C GLN A 80 8.51 10.31 29.05
N ILE A 81 8.20 10.98 30.16
CA ILE A 81 6.91 11.61 30.41
C ILE A 81 7.17 13.13 30.50
N VAL A 82 6.46 13.90 29.71
CA VAL A 82 6.49 15.36 29.75
C VAL A 82 5.13 15.84 30.25
N THR A 83 5.11 16.63 31.30
CA THR A 83 3.86 17.07 31.92
C THR A 83 3.68 18.59 31.86
N ILE A 84 2.41 19.04 31.81
CA ILE A 84 2.00 20.42 31.88
C ILE A 84 0.98 20.62 33.02
N PRO A 85 0.83 21.84 33.59
CA PRO A 85 -0.22 22.15 34.57
C PRO A 85 -1.62 21.93 34.00
N ASN A 86 -2.57 21.53 34.86
CA ASN A 86 -3.92 21.13 34.44
C ASN A 86 -4.79 22.30 33.91
N ASP A 87 -4.48 23.54 34.23
CA ASP A 87 -5.18 24.75 33.82
C ASP A 87 -4.65 25.34 32.50
N VAL A 88 -3.58 24.78 31.93
CA VAL A 88 -3.00 25.24 30.67
C VAL A 88 -3.87 24.81 29.51
N GLN A 89 -4.41 25.79 28.78
CA GLN A 89 -5.15 25.60 27.54
C GLN A 89 -4.40 26.28 26.38
N ASN A 90 -3.94 25.49 25.41
CA ASN A 90 -3.24 26.03 24.25
C ASN A 90 -3.10 24.98 23.12
N PHE A 91 -2.80 25.46 21.91
CA PHE A 91 -2.28 24.65 20.83
C PHE A 91 -0.76 24.59 20.91
N TYR A 92 -0.20 23.39 20.87
CA TYR A 92 1.23 23.16 20.81
C TYR A 92 1.62 22.43 19.53
N ILE A 93 2.69 22.88 18.91
CA ILE A 93 3.41 22.13 17.87
C ILE A 93 4.57 21.42 18.57
N LEU A 94 4.42 20.13 18.80
CA LEU A 94 5.44 19.32 19.47
C LEU A 94 6.30 18.59 18.44
N LYS A 95 7.62 18.73 18.55
CA LYS A 95 8.57 17.99 17.70
C LYS A 95 9.40 17.05 18.56
N ASN A 96 9.38 15.77 18.23
CA ASN A 96 10.27 14.79 18.84
C ASN A 96 11.57 14.67 18.02
N ALA A 97 12.61 15.38 18.47
CA ALA A 97 13.98 15.32 17.92
C ALA A 97 14.95 14.57 18.84
N THR A 98 14.44 13.73 19.76
CA THR A 98 15.28 12.90 20.61
C THR A 98 15.94 11.78 19.81
N SER A 99 17.10 11.31 20.25
CA SER A 99 17.70 10.06 19.81
C SER A 99 17.38 8.93 20.82
N GLY A 100 17.38 7.67 20.34
CA GLY A 100 17.00 6.49 21.14
C GLY A 100 15.56 6.02 20.83
N ALA A 101 15.33 4.70 20.95
CA ALA A 101 14.07 4.04 20.60
C ALA A 101 13.19 3.87 21.84
N TYR A 102 12.73 5.00 22.39
CA TYR A 102 11.86 5.07 23.56
C TYR A 102 10.70 6.03 23.31
N THR A 103 9.60 5.84 24.04
CA THR A 103 8.42 6.68 23.91
C THR A 103 8.61 8.05 24.59
N VAL A 104 7.90 9.07 24.05
CA VAL A 104 7.78 10.38 24.68
C VAL A 104 6.29 10.67 24.85
N GLN A 105 5.80 10.61 26.08
CA GLN A 105 4.40 10.90 26.41
C GLN A 105 4.24 12.34 26.86
N PHE A 106 3.26 13.06 26.31
CA PHE A 106 2.87 14.40 26.69
C PHE A 106 1.49 14.37 27.35
N LYS A 107 1.39 14.85 28.57
CA LYS A 107 0.15 14.75 29.38
C LYS A 107 0.05 15.85 30.42
N TYR A 108 -1.12 15.98 31.04
CA TYR A 108 -1.29 16.80 32.23
C TYR A 108 -0.61 16.19 33.45
N ALA A 109 -0.19 17.05 34.39
CA ALA A 109 0.55 16.62 35.59
C ALA A 109 -0.28 15.73 36.51
N THR A 110 -1.60 16.00 36.62
CA THR A 110 -2.54 15.24 37.45
C THR A 110 -3.81 14.90 36.66
N GLY A 111 -4.66 14.04 37.25
CA GLY A 111 -5.91 13.61 36.63
C GLY A 111 -5.75 12.39 35.73
N SER A 112 -6.90 11.89 35.26
CA SER A 112 -7.03 10.72 34.39
C SER A 112 -7.20 11.08 32.90
N GLY A 113 -6.93 12.34 32.54
CA GLY A 113 -7.10 12.86 31.19
C GLY A 113 -6.28 12.17 30.13
N ASP A 114 -6.67 12.36 28.89
CA ASP A 114 -5.97 11.80 27.73
C ASP A 114 -4.52 12.27 27.65
N SER A 115 -3.69 11.49 27.00
CA SER A 115 -2.29 11.82 26.74
C SER A 115 -1.97 11.60 25.27
N PHE A 116 -1.05 12.39 24.75
CA PHE A 116 -0.43 12.12 23.44
C PHE A 116 0.92 11.42 23.63
N THR A 117 1.21 10.43 22.80
CA THR A 117 2.47 9.68 22.91
C THR A 117 3.12 9.51 21.54
N PHE A 118 4.33 10.02 21.38
CA PHE A 118 5.21 9.60 20.30
C PHE A 118 5.67 8.16 20.56
N SER A 119 5.44 7.24 19.62
CA SER A 119 5.96 5.88 19.72
C SER A 119 7.48 5.85 19.71
N ALA A 120 8.09 4.73 20.08
CA ALA A 120 9.54 4.62 20.26
C ALA A 120 10.36 5.03 19.02
N THR A 121 9.82 4.84 17.84
CA THR A 121 10.48 5.14 16.56
C THR A 121 10.01 6.43 15.89
N GLN A 122 8.90 7.03 16.37
CA GLN A 122 8.35 8.24 15.75
C GLN A 122 9.17 9.49 16.12
N LYS A 123 9.87 10.01 15.13
CA LYS A 123 10.61 11.29 15.21
C LYS A 123 9.92 12.33 14.34
N LYS A 124 8.65 12.62 14.67
CA LYS A 124 7.75 13.49 13.89
C LYS A 124 7.43 14.80 14.63
N THR A 125 6.74 15.67 13.92
CA THR A 125 6.06 16.83 14.51
C THR A 125 4.56 16.49 14.62
N ALA A 126 3.93 16.88 15.73
CA ALA A 126 2.50 16.72 15.97
C ALA A 126 1.90 18.05 16.45
N ILE A 127 0.65 18.32 16.10
CA ILE A 127 -0.11 19.47 16.61
C ILE A 127 -1.06 18.94 17.67
N ILE A 128 -0.92 19.44 18.89
CA ILE A 128 -1.69 18.99 20.05
C ILE A 128 -2.49 20.16 20.61
N PHE A 129 -3.80 19.97 20.76
CA PHE A 129 -4.64 20.86 21.54
C PHE A 129 -4.73 20.33 22.96
N ALA A 130 -4.25 21.12 23.91
CA ALA A 130 -4.40 20.92 25.35
C ALA A 130 -5.66 21.67 25.81
N SER A 131 -6.70 20.96 26.25
CA SER A 131 -8.01 21.56 26.57
C SER A 131 -8.02 22.34 27.90
N GLY A 132 -7.19 21.94 28.87
CA GLY A 132 -7.04 22.61 30.16
C GLY A 132 -8.35 22.91 30.87
N ASN A 133 -8.46 24.18 31.30
CA ASN A 133 -9.69 24.71 31.88
C ASN A 133 -10.79 24.91 30.79
N PRO A 134 -12.08 24.59 31.03
CA PRO A 134 -12.69 24.41 32.37
C PRO A 134 -12.62 23.00 32.96
N ASP A 135 -12.15 22.01 32.22
CA ASP A 135 -12.13 20.61 32.68
C ASP A 135 -10.76 20.24 33.28
N THR A 136 -10.53 20.66 34.54
CA THR A 136 -9.30 20.31 35.27
C THR A 136 -9.32 18.89 35.83
N THR A 137 -10.47 18.22 35.80
CA THR A 137 -10.62 16.85 36.32
C THR A 137 -10.19 15.81 35.27
N ASP A 138 -10.60 16.04 34.03
CA ASP A 138 -10.31 15.15 32.91
C ASP A 138 -9.91 15.95 31.64
N PRO A 139 -8.84 16.77 31.70
CA PRO A 139 -8.43 17.58 30.57
C PRO A 139 -7.92 16.72 29.44
N LYS A 140 -8.16 17.13 28.19
CA LYS A 140 -7.85 16.35 26.98
C LYS A 140 -6.58 16.84 26.30
N MET A 141 -5.79 15.89 25.81
CA MET A 141 -4.72 16.09 24.84
C MET A 141 -5.16 15.56 23.49
N ILE A 142 -5.57 16.45 22.59
CA ILE A 142 -6.17 16.08 21.30
C ILE A 142 -5.13 16.31 20.20
N GLU A 143 -4.71 15.24 19.53
CA GLU A 143 -3.89 15.37 18.32
C GLU A 143 -4.75 15.90 17.16
N ILE A 144 -4.32 17.00 16.56
CA ILE A 144 -4.93 17.53 15.34
C ILE A 144 -4.28 16.82 14.15
N GLN A 145 -5.05 16.00 13.51
CA GLN A 145 -4.62 15.28 12.31
C GLN A 145 -4.42 16.31 11.17
N THR A 146 -3.19 16.44 10.67
CA THR A 146 -2.83 17.38 9.59
C THR A 146 -2.82 16.76 8.20
N GLY A 147 -3.25 15.53 8.08
CA GLY A 147 -3.40 14.72 6.88
C GLY A 147 -3.83 13.34 7.32
N GLY A 148 -4.92 12.83 6.80
CA GLY A 148 -5.38 11.48 7.13
C GLY A 148 -4.27 10.48 6.85
N ASP A 149 -3.88 9.69 7.84
CA ASP A 149 -3.17 8.45 7.57
C ASP A 149 -4.13 7.59 6.72
N VAL A 150 -3.67 7.04 5.62
CA VAL A 150 -4.49 6.18 4.76
C VAL A 150 -5.14 5.04 5.55
N VAL A 151 -4.52 4.64 6.67
CA VAL A 151 -5.05 3.63 7.61
C VAL A 151 -6.36 4.07 8.29
N ASP A 152 -6.53 5.35 8.54
CA ASP A 152 -7.72 5.90 9.22
C ASP A 152 -8.84 6.29 8.24
N ASP A 153 -8.54 6.31 6.94
CA ASP A 153 -9.52 6.58 5.88
C ASP A 153 -10.16 5.28 5.41
N THR A 154 -11.43 5.09 5.72
CA THR A 154 -12.21 3.89 5.30
C THR A 154 -12.59 3.90 3.81
N SER A 155 -12.33 5.00 3.11
CA SER A 155 -12.64 5.17 1.68
C SER A 155 -11.57 6.02 0.99
N PRO A 156 -10.28 5.63 1.06
CA PRO A 156 -9.18 6.44 0.54
C PRO A 156 -9.32 6.65 -0.97
N GLN A 157 -9.29 7.91 -1.41
CA GLN A 157 -9.32 8.29 -2.82
C GLN A 157 -7.99 8.93 -3.20
N LEU A 158 -7.36 8.39 -4.24
CA LEU A 158 -6.15 8.99 -4.80
C LEU A 158 -6.56 10.05 -5.83
N GLY A 159 -6.04 11.26 -5.70
CA GLY A 159 -6.26 12.35 -6.66
C GLY A 159 -5.47 12.21 -7.97
N GLY A 160 -4.71 11.12 -8.13
CA GLY A 160 -3.87 10.77 -9.28
C GLY A 160 -3.41 9.32 -9.20
N ASP A 161 -2.48 8.94 -10.07
CA ASP A 161 -1.92 7.59 -10.10
C ASP A 161 -1.17 7.25 -8.80
N LEU A 162 -1.23 5.98 -8.38
CA LEU A 162 -0.43 5.48 -7.27
C LEU A 162 1.00 5.21 -7.75
N ASP A 163 1.93 6.10 -7.43
CA ASP A 163 3.37 5.86 -7.57
C ASP A 163 3.88 5.16 -6.30
N THR A 164 4.33 3.93 -6.43
CA THR A 164 4.86 3.14 -5.31
C THR A 164 6.31 3.49 -4.96
N ASN A 165 6.94 4.40 -5.69
CA ASN A 165 8.32 4.86 -5.46
C ASN A 165 9.31 3.69 -5.25
N SER A 166 9.24 2.66 -6.09
CA SER A 166 10.04 1.43 -6.05
C SER A 166 9.75 0.50 -4.87
N PHE A 167 8.66 0.70 -4.13
CA PHE A 167 8.19 -0.24 -3.12
C PHE A 167 7.12 -1.18 -3.69
N ASN A 168 6.97 -2.34 -3.08
CA ASN A 168 5.95 -3.31 -3.45
C ASN A 168 4.57 -2.93 -2.87
N ILE A 169 3.51 -3.34 -3.56
CA ILE A 169 2.16 -3.41 -2.99
C ILE A 169 2.01 -4.80 -2.36
N LEU A 170 1.74 -4.87 -1.05
CA LEU A 170 1.48 -6.12 -0.35
C LEU A 170 -0.02 -6.38 -0.38
N ILE A 171 -0.43 -7.53 -0.90
CA ILE A 171 -1.81 -7.97 -0.98
C ILE A 171 -1.94 -9.26 -0.19
N ASP A 172 -2.88 -9.30 0.76
CA ASP A 172 -3.13 -10.49 1.57
C ASP A 172 -3.75 -11.62 0.76
N ASP A 173 -3.70 -12.85 1.31
CA ASP A 173 -4.30 -14.04 0.71
C ASP A 173 -5.80 -13.84 0.44
N ALA A 174 -6.26 -14.30 -0.72
CA ALA A 174 -7.64 -14.16 -1.19
C ALA A 174 -8.13 -12.71 -1.33
N HIS A 175 -7.23 -11.73 -1.45
CA HIS A 175 -7.55 -10.34 -1.76
C HIS A 175 -7.02 -9.95 -3.13
N GLY A 176 -7.47 -8.82 -3.69
CA GLY A 176 -7.10 -8.47 -5.05
C GLY A 176 -7.52 -7.09 -5.52
N ILE A 177 -7.73 -6.98 -6.81
CA ILE A 177 -8.18 -5.77 -7.50
C ILE A 177 -9.64 -5.96 -7.90
N ASN A 178 -10.49 -5.04 -7.48
CA ASN A 178 -11.92 -5.07 -7.74
C ASN A 178 -12.33 -3.97 -8.74
N ASP A 179 -13.51 -4.10 -9.35
CA ASP A 179 -14.14 -3.05 -10.15
C ASP A 179 -14.80 -1.98 -9.25
N GLU A 180 -15.36 -0.95 -9.86
CA GLU A 180 -16.06 0.15 -9.16
C GLU A 180 -17.29 -0.28 -8.36
N ASN A 181 -17.84 -1.48 -8.62
CA ASN A 181 -19.00 -2.05 -7.93
C ASN A 181 -18.61 -3.03 -6.84
N GLY A 182 -17.29 -3.24 -6.62
CA GLY A 182 -16.75 -4.15 -5.62
C GLY A 182 -16.63 -5.60 -6.09
N ASN A 183 -16.85 -5.90 -7.41
CA ASN A 183 -16.65 -7.25 -7.94
C ASN A 183 -15.17 -7.52 -8.21
N GLU A 184 -14.72 -8.71 -7.90
CA GLU A 184 -13.34 -9.14 -8.09
C GLU A 184 -12.97 -9.23 -9.56
N GLN A 185 -11.89 -8.54 -9.97
CA GLN A 185 -11.28 -8.66 -11.29
C GLN A 185 -10.04 -9.57 -11.27
N ILE A 186 -9.20 -9.44 -10.25
CA ILE A 186 -8.01 -10.27 -10.04
C ILE A 186 -7.91 -10.59 -8.55
N ILE A 187 -7.87 -11.88 -8.21
CA ILE A 187 -7.64 -12.35 -6.84
C ILE A 187 -6.26 -12.99 -6.76
N PHE A 188 -5.47 -12.58 -5.78
CA PHE A 188 -4.17 -13.16 -5.47
C PHE A 188 -4.32 -14.22 -4.40
N GLN A 189 -3.83 -15.42 -4.69
CA GLN A 189 -3.78 -16.54 -3.75
C GLN A 189 -2.32 -16.74 -3.34
N THR A 190 -2.07 -16.84 -2.05
CA THR A 190 -0.71 -17.01 -1.54
C THR A 190 -0.40 -18.46 -1.23
N THR A 191 0.86 -18.84 -1.36
CA THR A 191 1.38 -20.14 -0.96
C THR A 191 2.52 -19.90 0.01
N SER A 192 2.49 -20.55 1.17
CA SER A 192 3.58 -20.46 2.14
C SER A 192 4.90 -20.89 1.50
N SER A 193 5.94 -20.08 1.68
CA SER A 193 7.28 -20.32 1.13
C SER A 193 7.33 -20.41 -0.42
N ALA A 194 6.46 -19.67 -1.11
CA ALA A 194 6.49 -19.59 -2.56
C ALA A 194 7.83 -19.05 -3.05
N VAL A 195 8.36 -19.69 -4.10
CA VAL A 195 9.62 -19.30 -4.76
C VAL A 195 9.43 -19.04 -6.26
N ASN A 196 8.24 -19.30 -6.79
CA ASN A 196 7.89 -19.13 -8.20
C ASN A 196 6.72 -18.17 -8.35
N GLN A 197 6.75 -17.38 -9.40
CA GLN A 197 5.74 -16.34 -9.67
C GLN A 197 5.41 -16.26 -11.17
N ILE A 198 4.51 -15.35 -11.50
CA ILE A 198 4.20 -14.95 -12.88
C ILE A 198 4.77 -13.54 -13.08
N ASP A 199 5.59 -13.38 -14.12
CA ASP A 199 6.05 -12.09 -14.61
C ASP A 199 5.18 -11.64 -15.78
N ILE A 200 4.71 -10.39 -15.70
CA ILE A 200 3.99 -9.71 -16.77
C ILE A 200 4.87 -8.56 -17.26
N THR A 201 5.25 -8.62 -18.54
CA THR A 201 6.16 -7.64 -19.13
C THR A 201 5.47 -6.93 -20.31
N ASN A 202 5.51 -5.60 -20.33
CA ASN A 202 5.13 -4.81 -21.49
C ASN A 202 6.20 -4.87 -22.57
N ALA A 203 5.94 -4.29 -23.74
CA ALA A 203 6.90 -4.27 -24.85
C ALA A 203 6.93 -2.91 -25.54
N ALA A 204 8.09 -2.57 -26.13
CA ALA A 204 8.22 -1.44 -27.05
C ALA A 204 7.55 -1.73 -28.40
N THR A 205 7.44 -0.70 -29.25
CA THR A 205 6.92 -0.82 -30.62
C THR A 205 7.62 -1.96 -31.39
N GLY A 206 6.82 -2.88 -31.95
CA GLY A 206 7.31 -4.05 -32.70
C GLY A 206 7.57 -5.28 -31.83
N GLY A 207 7.53 -5.19 -30.51
CA GLY A 207 7.58 -6.32 -29.59
C GLY A 207 6.19 -6.76 -29.12
N GLY A 208 6.10 -7.97 -28.54
CA GLY A 208 4.89 -8.48 -27.89
C GLY A 208 5.03 -8.47 -26.37
N PRO A 209 4.03 -8.04 -25.58
CA PRO A 209 4.01 -8.24 -24.13
C PRO A 209 4.00 -9.73 -23.80
N SER A 210 4.52 -10.10 -22.63
CA SER A 210 4.61 -11.50 -22.23
C SER A 210 4.04 -11.77 -20.84
N ILE A 211 3.58 -13.01 -20.64
CA ILE A 211 3.25 -13.59 -19.34
C ILE A 211 4.12 -14.83 -19.21
N GLN A 212 4.98 -14.88 -18.19
CA GLN A 212 5.96 -15.96 -18.01
C GLN A 212 5.92 -16.49 -16.58
N ALA A 213 6.10 -17.83 -16.43
CA ALA A 213 6.40 -18.42 -15.13
C ALA A 213 7.90 -18.31 -14.88
N THR A 214 8.27 -17.70 -13.74
CA THR A 214 9.66 -17.46 -13.32
C THR A 214 9.83 -17.80 -11.83
N GLY A 215 11.07 -17.85 -11.35
CA GLY A 215 11.32 -18.06 -9.92
C GLY A 215 12.57 -18.86 -9.61
N GLY A 216 12.59 -19.49 -8.42
CA GLY A 216 13.75 -20.19 -7.89
C GLY A 216 13.97 -21.61 -8.42
N ASP A 217 12.92 -22.27 -8.94
CA ASP A 217 13.02 -23.63 -9.45
C ASP A 217 13.59 -23.65 -10.89
N SER A 218 14.30 -24.72 -11.22
CA SER A 218 14.88 -24.90 -12.56
C SER A 218 13.85 -25.14 -13.67
N ASN A 219 12.68 -25.70 -13.33
CA ASN A 219 11.60 -26.02 -14.28
C ASN A 219 10.26 -25.62 -13.69
N ILE A 220 9.59 -24.66 -14.31
CA ILE A 220 8.33 -24.09 -13.83
C ILE A 220 7.30 -24.13 -14.95
N ASN A 221 6.16 -24.77 -14.69
CA ASN A 221 5.06 -24.82 -15.65
C ASN A 221 4.15 -23.60 -15.50
N LEU A 222 3.84 -22.91 -16.59
CA LEU A 222 2.72 -21.96 -16.63
C LEU A 222 1.42 -22.75 -16.80
N LYS A 223 0.52 -22.68 -15.81
CA LYS A 223 -0.79 -23.34 -15.84
C LYS A 223 -1.87 -22.32 -16.15
N VAL A 224 -2.59 -22.53 -17.25
CA VAL A 224 -3.76 -21.73 -17.65
C VAL A 224 -4.94 -22.68 -17.79
N GLY A 225 -6.00 -22.45 -17.04
CA GLY A 225 -7.14 -23.37 -17.03
C GLY A 225 -8.47 -22.66 -16.85
N PRO A 226 -9.50 -23.04 -17.62
CA PRO A 226 -10.86 -22.56 -17.44
C PRO A 226 -11.53 -23.27 -16.25
N LYS A 227 -12.70 -22.78 -15.87
CA LYS A 227 -13.58 -23.41 -14.87
C LYS A 227 -14.70 -24.20 -15.56
N GLY A 228 -14.98 -25.40 -15.06
CA GLY A 228 -16.10 -26.24 -15.55
C GLY A 228 -15.93 -26.66 -17.00
N THR A 229 -16.89 -26.35 -17.85
CA THR A 229 -16.90 -26.64 -19.29
C THR A 229 -16.36 -25.49 -20.15
N GLY A 230 -15.76 -24.49 -19.55
CA GLY A 230 -15.16 -23.36 -20.26
C GLY A 230 -13.96 -23.80 -21.12
N LEU A 231 -13.50 -22.91 -21.99
CA LEU A 231 -12.40 -23.15 -22.93
C LEU A 231 -11.33 -22.06 -22.76
N ILE A 232 -10.10 -22.36 -23.16
CA ILE A 232 -9.09 -21.34 -23.47
C ILE A 232 -9.30 -20.95 -24.93
N GLU A 233 -9.79 -19.73 -25.16
CA GLU A 233 -10.03 -19.21 -26.49
C GLU A 233 -8.89 -18.32 -26.95
N VAL A 234 -8.31 -18.63 -28.11
CA VAL A 234 -7.33 -17.78 -28.77
C VAL A 234 -8.07 -16.95 -29.81
N LEU A 235 -8.32 -15.72 -29.44
CA LEU A 235 -9.12 -14.81 -30.26
C LEU A 235 -8.37 -14.33 -31.49
N GLY A 236 -9.11 -14.15 -32.59
CA GLY A 236 -8.65 -13.47 -33.80
C GLY A 236 -8.92 -11.97 -33.71
N ALA A 237 -8.10 -11.15 -34.38
CA ALA A 237 -8.34 -9.74 -34.61
C ALA A 237 -7.97 -9.46 -36.08
N ASP A 238 -8.96 -9.31 -36.95
CA ASP A 238 -8.82 -9.20 -38.42
C ASP A 238 -8.13 -10.39 -39.13
N ASN A 239 -7.52 -11.30 -38.36
CA ASN A 239 -6.88 -12.52 -38.84
C ASN A 239 -7.32 -13.70 -37.96
N PRO A 240 -7.31 -14.94 -38.50
CA PRO A 240 -7.64 -16.14 -37.72
C PRO A 240 -6.78 -16.30 -36.48
N GLY A 241 -7.40 -16.71 -35.35
CA GLY A 241 -6.69 -17.03 -34.13
C GLY A 241 -5.68 -18.17 -34.36
N SER A 242 -4.48 -18.04 -33.79
CA SER A 242 -3.38 -18.98 -34.01
C SER A 242 -2.58 -19.24 -32.73
N ILE A 243 -2.11 -20.48 -32.57
CA ILE A 243 -1.10 -20.86 -31.56
C ILE A 243 0.19 -21.21 -32.27
N GLN A 244 1.31 -20.61 -31.87
CA GLN A 244 2.63 -20.94 -32.40
C GLN A 244 3.45 -21.72 -31.36
N LEU A 245 3.95 -22.87 -31.72
CA LEU A 245 4.90 -23.66 -30.95
C LEU A 245 6.30 -23.39 -31.49
N ASN A 246 7.09 -22.63 -30.72
CA ASN A 246 8.45 -22.25 -31.11
C ASN A 246 9.47 -23.36 -30.82
N CYS A 247 10.60 -23.33 -31.54
CA CYS A 247 11.79 -24.10 -31.19
C CYS A 247 12.45 -23.54 -29.92
N GLU A 248 13.44 -24.23 -29.38
CA GLU A 248 14.16 -23.88 -28.15
C GLU A 248 14.83 -22.49 -28.18
N SER A 249 15.12 -21.96 -29.35
CA SER A 249 15.71 -20.63 -29.55
C SER A 249 14.71 -19.55 -29.97
N ASN A 250 13.41 -19.87 -30.03
CA ASN A 250 12.32 -18.98 -30.43
C ASN A 250 12.49 -18.34 -31.82
N SER A 251 13.34 -18.87 -32.68
CA SER A 251 13.66 -18.31 -34.00
C SER A 251 12.73 -18.77 -35.12
N HIS A 252 12.06 -19.92 -34.95
CA HIS A 252 11.06 -20.46 -35.85
C HIS A 252 10.09 -21.37 -35.09
N GLY A 253 8.96 -21.74 -35.71
CA GLY A 253 7.95 -22.56 -35.04
C GLY A 253 6.85 -23.03 -35.98
N ILE A 254 5.99 -23.89 -35.45
CA ILE A 254 4.81 -24.44 -36.13
C ILE A 254 3.58 -23.71 -35.62
N LYS A 255 2.69 -23.29 -36.53
CA LYS A 255 1.43 -22.63 -36.20
C LYS A 255 0.25 -23.56 -36.39
N LEU A 256 -0.68 -23.54 -35.42
CA LEU A 256 -2.03 -24.06 -35.55
C LEU A 256 -2.96 -22.84 -35.72
N THR A 257 -3.64 -22.77 -36.84
CA THR A 257 -4.46 -21.59 -37.22
C THR A 257 -5.89 -22.04 -37.52
N SER A 258 -6.88 -21.29 -37.03
CA SER A 258 -8.29 -21.55 -37.34
C SER A 258 -8.60 -21.25 -38.81
N PRO A 259 -9.69 -21.84 -39.39
CA PRO A 259 -10.15 -21.49 -40.74
C PRO A 259 -10.48 -19.99 -40.86
N PRO A 260 -10.41 -19.40 -42.06
CA PRO A 260 -10.83 -17.99 -42.26
C PRO A 260 -12.34 -17.87 -42.07
N HIS A 261 -12.81 -16.67 -41.65
CA HIS A 261 -14.22 -16.37 -41.41
C HIS A 261 -15.11 -16.73 -42.61
N SER A 262 -14.66 -16.50 -43.81
CA SER A 262 -15.40 -16.81 -45.07
C SER A 262 -15.73 -18.29 -45.27
N SER A 263 -15.04 -19.20 -44.58
CA SER A 263 -15.34 -20.64 -44.67
C SER A 263 -16.55 -21.07 -43.84
N GLY A 264 -16.96 -20.26 -42.85
CA GLY A 264 -18.10 -20.53 -41.99
C GLY A 264 -18.01 -21.82 -41.17
N GLN A 265 -16.82 -22.34 -40.90
CA GLN A 265 -16.61 -23.64 -40.25
C GLN A 265 -16.33 -23.50 -38.75
N SER A 266 -16.96 -24.35 -37.92
CA SER A 266 -16.81 -24.43 -36.47
C SER A 266 -16.67 -25.88 -36.00
N TYR A 267 -15.86 -26.69 -36.67
CA TYR A 267 -15.70 -28.11 -36.33
C TYR A 267 -14.77 -28.31 -35.12
N GLU A 268 -14.97 -29.41 -34.40
CA GLU A 268 -14.10 -29.89 -33.32
C GLU A 268 -13.30 -31.13 -33.81
N LEU A 269 -12.03 -31.24 -33.44
CA LEU A 269 -11.21 -32.41 -33.60
C LEU A 269 -10.82 -32.99 -32.23
N LYS A 270 -11.32 -34.18 -31.91
CA LYS A 270 -10.99 -34.91 -30.67
C LYS A 270 -9.82 -35.84 -30.92
N PHE A 271 -8.76 -35.70 -30.13
CA PHE A 271 -7.61 -36.60 -30.18
C PHE A 271 -7.99 -38.04 -29.88
N PRO A 272 -7.20 -39.04 -30.34
CA PRO A 272 -7.45 -40.46 -30.10
C PRO A 272 -7.54 -40.78 -28.61
N THR A 273 -8.42 -41.73 -28.23
CA THR A 273 -8.53 -42.25 -26.87
C THR A 273 -7.46 -43.30 -26.54
N GLY A 274 -6.81 -43.88 -27.57
CA GLY A 274 -5.72 -44.83 -27.40
C GLY A 274 -4.35 -44.16 -27.38
N ASN A 275 -3.35 -44.89 -26.86
CA ASN A 275 -1.98 -44.40 -26.83
C ASN A 275 -1.36 -44.38 -28.26
N VAL A 276 -0.34 -43.53 -28.43
CA VAL A 276 0.42 -43.41 -29.67
C VAL A 276 1.26 -44.68 -29.87
N THR A 277 1.31 -45.19 -31.12
CA THR A 277 2.17 -46.33 -31.54
C THR A 277 2.93 -45.94 -32.80
N ALA A 278 4.10 -46.59 -33.03
CA ALA A 278 4.90 -46.33 -34.22
C ALA A 278 4.14 -46.70 -35.50
N ASP A 279 4.56 -46.12 -36.62
CA ASP A 279 4.05 -46.39 -37.97
C ASP A 279 2.53 -46.15 -38.14
N ARG A 280 2.00 -45.16 -37.43
CA ARG A 280 0.61 -44.75 -37.47
C ARG A 280 0.46 -43.30 -37.93
N PHE A 281 -0.64 -43.00 -38.59
CA PHE A 281 -1.05 -41.63 -38.93
C PHE A 281 -2.39 -41.29 -38.28
N LEU A 282 -2.63 -39.99 -38.03
CA LEU A 282 -3.90 -39.51 -37.56
C LEU A 282 -4.91 -39.43 -38.71
N LYS A 283 -6.08 -40.04 -38.53
CA LYS A 283 -7.23 -39.90 -39.43
C LYS A 283 -8.48 -39.54 -38.67
N VAL A 284 -9.43 -38.88 -39.29
CA VAL A 284 -10.81 -38.77 -38.78
C VAL A 284 -11.47 -40.16 -38.93
N ALA A 285 -11.70 -40.80 -37.77
CA ALA A 285 -12.29 -42.15 -37.74
C ALA A 285 -13.82 -42.11 -37.85
N SER A 286 -14.44 -41.13 -37.25
CA SER A 286 -15.88 -40.91 -37.31
C SER A 286 -16.21 -39.42 -37.17
N VAL A 287 -17.35 -39.03 -37.67
CA VAL A 287 -17.90 -37.66 -37.52
C VAL A 287 -19.28 -37.77 -36.90
N SER A 288 -19.54 -36.96 -35.89
CA SER A 288 -20.87 -36.69 -35.33
C SER A 288 -21.25 -35.25 -35.61
N GLY A 289 -22.56 -34.92 -35.64
CA GLY A 289 -23.02 -33.62 -36.08
C GLY A 289 -23.06 -33.51 -37.63
N SER A 290 -23.42 -32.33 -38.10
CA SER A 290 -23.55 -32.08 -39.55
C SER A 290 -23.29 -30.61 -39.89
N GLY A 291 -23.07 -30.34 -41.19
CA GLY A 291 -22.88 -28.97 -41.67
C GLY A 291 -21.53 -28.37 -41.15
N THR A 292 -21.60 -27.17 -40.64
CA THR A 292 -20.41 -26.37 -40.20
C THR A 292 -19.91 -26.71 -38.81
N THR A 293 -20.61 -27.55 -38.02
CA THR A 293 -20.34 -27.86 -36.61
C THR A 293 -20.04 -29.34 -36.35
N GLY A 294 -19.47 -30.05 -37.32
CA GLY A 294 -19.10 -31.45 -37.15
C GLY A 294 -18.04 -31.68 -36.09
N VAL A 295 -18.16 -32.80 -35.36
CA VAL A 295 -17.14 -33.26 -34.41
C VAL A 295 -16.43 -34.48 -35.00
N GLY A 296 -15.17 -34.33 -35.30
CA GLY A 296 -14.31 -35.42 -35.85
C GLY A 296 -13.54 -36.15 -34.73
N GLN A 297 -13.86 -37.40 -34.50
CA GLN A 297 -13.03 -38.22 -33.61
C GLN A 297 -11.81 -38.70 -34.39
N LEU A 298 -10.61 -38.36 -33.93
CA LEU A 298 -9.36 -38.84 -34.50
C LEU A 298 -9.01 -40.23 -33.97
N SER A 299 -8.32 -41.02 -34.80
CA SER A 299 -7.69 -42.29 -34.40
C SER A 299 -6.32 -42.46 -35.04
N PHE A 300 -5.49 -43.28 -34.42
CA PHE A 300 -4.25 -43.76 -35.07
C PHE A 300 -4.59 -44.91 -35.98
N ALA A 301 -4.18 -44.85 -37.26
CA ALA A 301 -4.42 -45.87 -38.24
C ALA A 301 -3.11 -46.36 -38.88
N GLU A 302 -3.07 -47.62 -39.25
CA GLU A 302 -2.00 -48.14 -40.09
C GLU A 302 -2.08 -47.56 -41.49
N VAL A 303 -0.94 -47.37 -42.11
CA VAL A 303 -0.87 -47.29 -43.57
C VAL A 303 -1.20 -48.67 -44.08
N SER A 304 -2.47 -48.89 -44.44
CA SER A 304 -2.78 -50.14 -45.18
C SER A 304 -1.92 -50.12 -46.43
N GLY A 305 -0.97 -51.02 -46.49
CA GLY A 305 -0.12 -51.17 -47.66
C GLY A 305 -1.02 -51.25 -48.88
N GLY A 306 -0.97 -50.23 -49.70
CA GLY A 306 -1.54 -50.35 -51.06
C GLY A 306 -0.90 -51.57 -51.68
N THR A 307 -1.74 -52.47 -52.06
CA THR A 307 -1.37 -53.67 -52.79
C THR A 307 -0.23 -53.39 -53.74
N SER A 308 0.84 -54.10 -53.50
CA SER A 308 1.92 -54.44 -54.44
C SER A 308 1.93 -53.63 -55.74
N TRP A 309 2.95 -52.85 -55.93
CA TRP A 309 3.38 -52.51 -57.30
C TRP A 309 3.63 -53.76 -58.04
N GLN A 310 2.63 -54.20 -58.80
CA GLN A 310 2.91 -55.27 -59.82
C GLN A 310 3.85 -54.63 -60.86
N ALA A 311 5.07 -55.13 -60.90
CA ALA A 311 5.98 -54.80 -61.97
C ALA A 311 5.27 -55.17 -63.29
N VAL A 312 4.93 -54.16 -64.08
CA VAL A 312 4.52 -54.36 -65.45
C VAL A 312 5.72 -54.97 -66.15
N LYS A 313 5.67 -56.32 -66.41
CA LYS A 313 6.59 -56.93 -67.30
C LYS A 313 6.27 -56.40 -68.70
N THR A 314 7.12 -55.56 -69.22
CA THR A 314 7.19 -55.30 -70.64
C THR A 314 7.77 -56.52 -71.29
N SER A 315 6.95 -57.25 -72.04
CA SER A 315 7.33 -58.27 -72.98
C SER A 315 7.94 -57.69 -74.26
#